data_2a227fba1f34e10aaeae2fc6b7d585a5
#
_entry.id   2a227fba1f34e10aaeae2fc6b7d585a5
#
_cell.length_a   1.000
_cell.length_b   1.000
_cell.length_c   1.000
_cell.angle_alpha   90.00
_cell.angle_beta   90.00
_cell.angle_gamma   90.00
#
_symmetry.space_group_name_H-M   'P 1'
#
loop_
_entity.id
_entity.type
_entity.pdbx_description
1 polymer ?
#
loop_
_entity_poly.entity_id
_entity_poly.type
_entity_poly.pdbx_seq_one_letter_code
_entity_poly.pdbx_strand_id
1 'polypeptide(L)'
;MNNCNENEALKTNSDGNNVMLIRRVLQQATDHYPRLSALGFTLQYANCHSCDNEQQGNAQLLRFYAEAYCRIGEYSKIRIEAGKPSQPTLLRWLWEAESTSTCRMMMLFNLGVCSHPRHDSSAMDGIQEVMSLLVAAWCEVEPNGELTEIKVHRVERTNPAAFDKRYAELRDAALQIASPVAFAR
;
A
#
# COMPACT_ATOMS: atom_id res chain seq x y z
N MET A 1 3.79 40.67 -15.41
CA MET A 1 3.93 40.20 -14.00
C MET A 1 2.71 39.39 -13.56
N ASN A 2 2.33 38.28 -14.24
CA ASN A 2 1.11 37.51 -13.87
C ASN A 2 1.29 35.96 -13.84
N ASN A 3 2.53 35.44 -13.98
CA ASN A 3 2.72 34.00 -14.03
C ASN A 3 2.88 33.27 -12.67
N CYS A 4 3.05 34.00 -11.56
CA CYS A 4 3.20 33.38 -10.24
C CYS A 4 1.87 32.90 -9.63
N ASN A 5 0.76 33.63 -9.88
CA ASN A 5 -0.53 33.30 -9.27
C ASN A 5 -1.24 32.08 -9.87
N GLU A 6 -1.02 31.78 -11.15
CA GLU A 6 -1.64 30.62 -11.79
C GLU A 6 -1.00 29.28 -11.33
N ASN A 7 0.30 29.27 -11.12
CA ASN A 7 1.00 28.08 -10.62
C ASN A 7 0.68 27.77 -9.15
N GLU A 8 0.45 28.75 -8.31
CA GLU A 8 -0.01 28.53 -6.92
C GLU A 8 -1.46 28.04 -6.87
N ALA A 9 -2.35 28.55 -7.71
CA ALA A 9 -3.74 28.13 -7.77
C ALA A 9 -3.88 26.69 -8.31
N LEU A 10 -3.07 26.29 -9.29
CA LEU A 10 -3.01 24.92 -9.79
C LEU A 10 -2.46 23.93 -8.75
N LYS A 11 -1.43 24.33 -8.00
CA LYS A 11 -0.82 23.51 -6.95
C LYS A 11 -1.77 23.28 -5.78
N THR A 12 -2.45 24.31 -5.31
CA THR A 12 -3.45 24.19 -4.22
C THR A 12 -4.66 23.35 -4.62
N ASN A 13 -5.07 23.36 -5.88
CA ASN A 13 -6.18 22.56 -6.39
C ASN A 13 -5.78 21.07 -6.52
N SER A 14 -4.54 20.80 -6.92
CA SER A 14 -3.96 19.44 -6.97
C SER A 14 -3.84 18.85 -5.56
N ASP A 15 -3.34 19.59 -4.59
CA ASP A 15 -3.19 19.14 -3.20
C ASP A 15 -4.55 18.82 -2.56
N GLY A 16 -5.58 19.61 -2.82
CA GLY A 16 -6.94 19.36 -2.38
C GLY A 16 -7.51 18.03 -2.94
N ASN A 17 -7.30 17.77 -4.21
CA ASN A 17 -7.73 16.54 -4.87
C ASN A 17 -7.01 15.31 -4.32
N ASN A 18 -5.70 15.41 -4.06
CA ASN A 18 -4.89 14.34 -3.48
C ASN A 18 -5.38 13.96 -2.08
N VAL A 19 -5.64 14.94 -1.23
CA VAL A 19 -6.19 14.73 0.11
C VAL A 19 -7.56 14.04 0.05
N MET A 20 -8.43 14.46 -0.88
CA MET A 20 -9.74 13.84 -1.09
C MET A 20 -9.64 12.40 -1.57
N LEU A 21 -8.72 12.10 -2.49
CA LEU A 21 -8.46 10.74 -2.97
C LEU A 21 -8.01 9.83 -1.82
N ILE A 22 -7.00 10.26 -1.05
CA ILE A 22 -6.50 9.50 0.10
C ILE A 22 -7.62 9.25 1.11
N ARG A 23 -8.37 10.26 1.50
CA ARG A 23 -9.51 10.09 2.43
C ARG A 23 -10.52 9.07 1.93
N ARG A 24 -10.88 9.14 0.66
CA ARG A 24 -11.83 8.20 0.04
C ARG A 24 -11.30 6.76 0.08
N VAL A 25 -10.03 6.54 -0.25
CA VAL A 25 -9.42 5.20 -0.23
C VAL A 25 -9.35 4.64 1.19
N LEU A 26 -8.93 5.45 2.17
CA LEU A 26 -8.87 5.04 3.57
C LEU A 26 -10.26 4.76 4.14
N GLN A 27 -11.26 5.59 3.82
CA GLN A 27 -12.64 5.36 4.24
C GLN A 27 -13.16 4.04 3.68
N GLN A 28 -13.00 3.81 2.38
CA GLN A 28 -13.41 2.55 1.76
C GLN A 28 -12.69 1.34 2.37
N ALA A 29 -11.40 1.47 2.71
CA ALA A 29 -10.66 0.40 3.35
C ALA A 29 -11.18 0.11 4.76
N THR A 30 -11.43 1.13 5.57
CA THR A 30 -12.00 0.96 6.92
C THR A 30 -13.43 0.42 6.91
N ASP A 31 -14.20 0.75 5.88
CA ASP A 31 -15.58 0.23 5.73
C ASP A 31 -15.57 -1.26 5.36
N HIS A 32 -14.65 -1.69 4.51
CA HIS A 32 -14.58 -3.05 4.00
C HIS A 32 -13.75 -3.99 4.90
N TYR A 33 -12.76 -3.48 5.63
CA TYR A 33 -11.86 -4.31 6.43
C TYR A 33 -12.06 -4.06 7.93
N PRO A 34 -12.79 -4.93 8.64
CA PRO A 34 -13.00 -4.79 10.10
C PRO A 34 -11.68 -4.75 10.89
N ARG A 35 -10.65 -5.42 10.36
CA ARG A 35 -9.28 -5.45 10.86
C ARG A 35 -8.36 -4.99 9.73
N LEU A 36 -8.26 -3.67 9.56
CA LEU A 36 -7.42 -3.08 8.53
C LEU A 36 -5.94 -3.17 8.92
N SER A 37 -5.12 -3.68 8.02
CA SER A 37 -3.66 -3.52 8.06
C SER A 37 -3.21 -2.72 6.84
N ALA A 38 -2.25 -1.84 7.05
CA ALA A 38 -1.61 -1.09 5.99
C ALA A 38 -0.09 -1.24 6.10
N LEU A 39 0.55 -1.53 4.98
CA LEU A 39 2.00 -1.57 4.83
C LEU A 39 2.42 -0.39 3.96
N GLY A 40 3.08 0.61 4.58
CA GLY A 40 3.79 1.67 3.89
C GLY A 40 5.21 1.22 3.61
N PHE A 41 5.73 1.45 2.40
CA PHE A 41 7.09 1.10 2.01
C PHE A 41 7.55 1.92 0.80
N THR A 42 8.84 1.88 0.53
CA THR A 42 9.47 2.53 -0.62
C THR A 42 10.11 1.49 -1.52
N LEU A 43 9.72 1.46 -2.79
CA LEU A 43 10.42 0.70 -3.83
C LEU A 43 11.60 1.53 -4.33
N GLN A 44 12.77 0.93 -4.41
CA GLN A 44 13.97 1.52 -5.01
C GLN A 44 14.29 0.76 -6.30
N TYR A 45 14.46 1.50 -7.40
CA TYR A 45 14.89 0.95 -8.67
C TYR A 45 16.42 0.87 -8.71
N ALA A 46 16.96 -0.24 -9.24
CA ALA A 46 18.41 -0.43 -9.36
C ALA A 46 19.06 0.57 -10.32
N ASN A 47 18.35 0.91 -11.38
CA ASN A 47 18.81 1.88 -12.36
C ASN A 47 17.90 3.10 -12.30
N CYS A 48 18.51 4.27 -12.05
CA CYS A 48 17.79 5.54 -12.24
C CYS A 48 17.40 5.63 -13.73
N HIS A 49 16.13 5.38 -14.02
CA HIS A 49 15.65 5.53 -15.40
C HIS A 49 15.80 7.00 -15.77
N SER A 50 16.69 7.28 -16.73
CA SER A 50 16.77 8.60 -17.35
C SER A 50 15.40 9.00 -17.86
N CYS A 51 15.07 10.27 -17.81
CA CYS A 51 13.76 10.92 -18.00
C CYS A 51 12.90 10.48 -19.21
N ASP A 52 13.37 9.58 -20.03
CA ASP A 52 12.69 9.13 -21.26
C ASP A 52 11.70 7.96 -21.05
N ASN A 53 11.53 7.43 -19.80
CA ASN A 53 10.81 6.17 -19.56
C ASN A 53 9.77 6.20 -18.42
N GLU A 54 8.97 7.26 -18.27
CA GLU A 54 7.80 7.25 -17.36
C GLU A 54 6.85 6.06 -17.62
N GLN A 55 6.69 5.68 -18.89
CA GLN A 55 5.88 4.53 -19.27
C GLN A 55 6.44 3.20 -18.75
N GLN A 56 7.76 3.07 -18.64
CA GLN A 56 8.41 1.86 -18.15
C GLN A 56 8.27 1.71 -16.64
N GLY A 57 8.38 2.79 -15.87
CA GLY A 57 8.15 2.79 -14.42
C GLY A 57 6.73 2.35 -14.05
N ASN A 58 5.74 2.87 -14.74
CA ASN A 58 4.35 2.47 -14.53
C ASN A 58 4.10 0.99 -14.90
N ALA A 59 4.73 0.48 -15.94
CA ALA A 59 4.62 -0.94 -16.32
C ALA A 59 5.25 -1.86 -15.25
N GLN A 60 6.37 -1.49 -14.65
CA GLN A 60 7.00 -2.22 -13.56
C GLN A 60 6.12 -2.21 -12.30
N LEU A 61 5.53 -1.08 -11.94
CA LEU A 61 4.60 -1.00 -10.81
C LEU A 61 3.38 -1.89 -11.00
N LEU A 62 2.80 -1.93 -12.20
CA LEU A 62 1.67 -2.81 -12.52
C LEU A 62 2.08 -4.30 -12.48
N ARG A 63 3.29 -4.64 -12.92
CA ARG A 63 3.83 -6.01 -12.79
C ARG A 63 4.04 -6.38 -11.33
N PHE A 64 4.64 -5.50 -10.53
CA PHE A 64 4.79 -5.70 -9.10
C PHE A 64 3.45 -5.90 -8.41
N TYR A 65 2.47 -5.06 -8.73
CA TYR A 65 1.11 -5.21 -8.21
C TYR A 65 0.52 -6.60 -8.53
N ALA A 66 0.62 -7.05 -9.79
CA ALA A 66 0.08 -8.34 -10.21
C ALA A 66 0.78 -9.50 -9.49
N GLU A 67 2.10 -9.44 -9.38
CA GLU A 67 2.91 -10.45 -8.72
C GLU A 67 2.61 -10.51 -7.20
N ALA A 68 2.53 -9.35 -6.54
CA ALA A 68 2.16 -9.27 -5.13
C ALA A 68 0.75 -9.85 -4.88
N TYR A 69 -0.20 -9.53 -5.75
CA TYR A 69 -1.56 -10.06 -5.66
C TYR A 69 -1.59 -11.58 -5.79
N CYS A 70 -0.88 -12.15 -6.78
CA CYS A 70 -0.78 -13.59 -6.97
C CYS A 70 -0.16 -14.29 -5.75
N ARG A 71 0.99 -13.81 -5.24
CA ARG A 71 1.68 -14.42 -4.10
C ARG A 71 0.86 -14.38 -2.82
N ILE A 72 0.23 -13.25 -2.52
CA ILE A 72 -0.64 -13.13 -1.34
C ILE A 72 -1.88 -14.01 -1.49
N GLY A 73 -2.44 -14.13 -2.69
CA GLY A 73 -3.56 -15.02 -2.98
C GLY A 73 -3.21 -16.50 -2.78
N GLU A 74 -2.06 -16.95 -3.27
CA GLU A 74 -1.54 -18.30 -3.05
C GLU A 74 -1.27 -18.58 -1.57
N TYR A 75 -0.65 -17.64 -0.86
CA TYR A 75 -0.45 -17.74 0.59
C TYR A 75 -1.79 -17.91 1.33
N SER A 76 -2.79 -17.12 0.98
CA SER A 76 -4.14 -17.23 1.54
C SER A 76 -4.74 -18.61 1.30
N LYS A 77 -4.57 -19.18 0.10
CA LYS A 77 -5.02 -20.51 -0.26
C LYS A 77 -4.31 -21.60 0.56
N ILE A 78 -2.99 -21.53 0.67
CA ILE A 78 -2.18 -22.46 1.49
C ILE A 78 -2.63 -22.43 2.95
N ARG A 79 -2.94 -21.27 3.50
CA ARG A 79 -3.48 -21.15 4.86
C ARG A 79 -4.80 -21.89 5.01
N ILE A 80 -5.72 -21.75 4.06
CA ILE A 80 -7.01 -22.43 4.07
C ILE A 80 -6.82 -23.94 4.00
N GLU A 81 -5.94 -24.44 3.14
CA GLU A 81 -5.61 -25.85 2.99
C GLU A 81 -4.97 -26.44 4.27
N ALA A 82 -4.23 -25.61 5.02
CA ALA A 82 -3.68 -25.95 6.34
C ALA A 82 -4.70 -25.84 7.50
N GLY A 83 -5.98 -25.62 7.21
CA GLY A 83 -7.04 -25.46 8.22
C GLY A 83 -7.02 -24.11 8.96
N LYS A 84 -6.25 -23.14 8.50
CA LYS A 84 -6.22 -21.78 9.03
C LYS A 84 -7.18 -20.88 8.25
N PRO A 85 -8.14 -20.23 8.90
CA PRO A 85 -9.04 -19.32 8.21
C PRO A 85 -8.26 -18.16 7.55
N SER A 86 -8.65 -17.85 6.31
CA SER A 86 -8.16 -16.67 5.60
C SER A 86 -9.33 -15.96 4.93
N GLN A 87 -9.30 -14.63 4.93
CA GLN A 87 -10.28 -13.81 4.24
C GLN A 87 -9.92 -13.68 2.76
N PRO A 88 -10.88 -13.34 1.88
CA PRO A 88 -10.58 -13.06 0.48
C PRO A 88 -9.49 -12.00 0.34
N THR A 89 -8.55 -12.24 -0.58
CA THR A 89 -7.47 -11.32 -0.88
C THR A 89 -8.01 -10.15 -1.70
N LEU A 90 -8.36 -9.08 -1.01
CA LEU A 90 -8.73 -7.79 -1.60
C LEU A 90 -7.68 -6.78 -1.17
N LEU A 91 -6.96 -6.20 -2.12
CA LEU A 91 -5.90 -5.24 -1.88
C LEU A 91 -6.30 -3.88 -2.41
N ARG A 92 -5.99 -2.82 -1.65
CA ARG A 92 -6.07 -1.44 -2.09
C ARG A 92 -4.70 -0.81 -2.03
N TRP A 93 -4.39 0.01 -3.01
CA TRP A 93 -3.08 0.59 -3.15
C TRP A 93 -3.14 2.10 -3.31
N LEU A 94 -2.16 2.75 -2.73
CA LEU A 94 -1.78 4.12 -3.00
C LEU A 94 -0.30 4.11 -3.37
N TRP A 95 0.09 4.83 -4.40
CA TRP A 95 1.50 5.00 -4.76
C TRP A 95 1.76 6.38 -5.36
N GLU A 96 2.99 6.79 -5.32
CA GLU A 96 3.48 8.01 -5.96
C GLU A 96 3.44 7.87 -7.49
N ALA A 97 2.76 8.82 -8.18
CA ALA A 97 2.60 8.78 -9.64
C ALA A 97 3.89 9.12 -10.39
N GLU A 98 4.72 9.98 -9.80
CA GLU A 98 5.89 10.58 -10.44
C GLU A 98 7.15 10.30 -9.62
N SER A 99 7.83 9.20 -9.93
CA SER A 99 9.11 8.89 -9.30
C SER A 99 10.09 8.28 -10.30
N THR A 100 11.32 8.78 -10.30
CA THR A 100 12.38 8.35 -11.21
C THR A 100 13.29 7.28 -10.60
N SER A 101 13.52 7.30 -9.29
CA SER A 101 14.44 6.40 -8.61
C SER A 101 13.79 5.60 -7.48
N THR A 102 12.73 6.13 -6.91
CA THR A 102 12.01 5.52 -5.79
C THR A 102 10.51 5.72 -5.99
N CYS A 103 9.69 4.82 -5.46
CA CYS A 103 8.25 4.97 -5.42
C CYS A 103 7.74 4.66 -4.02
N ARG A 104 7.13 5.64 -3.35
CA ARG A 104 6.44 5.39 -2.09
C ARG A 104 5.10 4.73 -2.35
N MET A 105 4.83 3.69 -1.60
CA MET A 105 3.61 2.90 -1.73
C MET A 105 2.96 2.64 -0.39
N MET A 106 1.67 2.43 -0.41
CA MET A 106 0.90 1.90 0.71
C MET A 106 -0.07 0.84 0.22
N MET A 107 0.05 -0.37 0.75
CA MET A 107 -0.89 -1.46 0.54
C MET A 107 -1.82 -1.58 1.74
N LEU A 108 -3.12 -1.59 1.49
CA LEU A 108 -4.19 -1.72 2.47
C LEU A 108 -4.90 -3.07 2.26
N PHE A 109 -5.05 -3.86 3.32
CA PHE A 109 -5.67 -5.18 3.24
C PHE A 109 -6.34 -5.57 4.56
N ASN A 110 -7.24 -6.55 4.49
CA ASN A 110 -7.81 -7.12 5.71
C ASN A 110 -6.77 -8.02 6.40
N LEU A 111 -6.42 -7.73 7.64
CA LEU A 111 -5.51 -8.55 8.45
C LEU A 111 -5.95 -10.03 8.50
N GLY A 112 -7.26 -10.30 8.32
CA GLY A 112 -7.79 -11.66 8.23
C GLY A 112 -7.25 -12.50 7.05
N VAL A 113 -6.58 -11.89 6.07
CA VAL A 113 -5.86 -12.61 4.99
C VAL A 113 -4.71 -13.42 5.55
N CYS A 114 -3.97 -12.88 6.51
CA CYS A 114 -2.74 -13.47 7.04
C CYS A 114 -2.79 -13.84 8.52
N SER A 115 -3.82 -13.41 9.27
CA SER A 115 -3.92 -13.67 10.71
C SER A 115 -5.36 -13.83 11.16
N HIS A 116 -5.62 -14.90 11.92
CA HIS A 116 -6.90 -15.14 12.60
C HIS A 116 -6.68 -15.26 14.11
N PRO A 117 -7.44 -14.54 14.96
CA PRO A 117 -7.16 -14.45 16.40
C PRO A 117 -7.14 -15.80 17.16
N ARG A 118 -7.86 -16.81 16.66
CA ARG A 118 -7.97 -18.14 17.29
C ARG A 118 -7.00 -19.17 16.73
N HIS A 119 -6.32 -18.89 15.62
CA HIS A 119 -5.51 -19.86 14.87
C HIS A 119 -4.05 -19.46 14.72
N ASP A 120 -3.74 -18.20 14.99
CA ASP A 120 -2.38 -17.68 14.86
C ASP A 120 -1.92 -17.10 16.22
N SER A 121 -0.69 -17.37 16.59
CA SER A 121 -0.08 -16.92 17.84
C SER A 121 0.15 -15.41 17.85
N SER A 122 0.46 -14.84 16.69
CA SER A 122 0.72 -13.43 16.52
C SER A 122 0.19 -12.91 15.19
N ALA A 123 -0.43 -11.73 15.22
CA ALA A 123 -0.79 -11.02 14.00
C ALA A 123 0.45 -10.49 13.25
N MET A 124 1.54 -10.24 13.98
CA MET A 124 2.78 -9.75 13.36
C MET A 124 3.48 -10.81 12.54
N ASP A 125 3.40 -12.09 12.92
CA ASP A 125 3.97 -13.18 12.14
C ASP A 125 3.33 -13.24 10.74
N GLY A 126 2.00 -13.17 10.67
CA GLY A 126 1.28 -13.12 9.39
C GLY A 126 1.59 -11.87 8.56
N ILE A 127 1.75 -10.72 9.20
CA ILE A 127 2.16 -9.48 8.52
C ILE A 127 3.59 -9.64 7.97
N GLN A 128 4.47 -10.26 8.71
CA GLN A 128 5.86 -10.50 8.31
C GLN A 128 5.96 -11.43 7.09
N GLU A 129 5.11 -12.45 7.04
CA GLU A 129 4.96 -13.30 5.84
C GLU A 129 4.50 -12.46 4.63
N VAL A 130 3.48 -11.63 4.78
CA VAL A 130 3.03 -10.74 3.69
C VAL A 130 4.16 -9.78 3.25
N MET A 131 4.94 -9.24 4.17
CA MET A 131 6.10 -8.40 3.84
C MET A 131 7.14 -9.18 3.03
N SER A 132 7.44 -10.41 3.42
CA SER A 132 8.36 -11.29 2.68
C SER A 132 7.86 -11.57 1.25
N LEU A 133 6.56 -11.75 1.07
CA LEU A 133 5.95 -11.92 -0.24
C LEU A 133 6.07 -10.66 -1.12
N LEU A 134 5.93 -9.46 -0.52
CA LEU A 134 6.13 -8.20 -1.25
C LEU A 134 7.58 -8.03 -1.69
N VAL A 135 8.54 -8.33 -0.81
CA VAL A 135 9.98 -8.30 -1.16
C VAL A 135 10.25 -9.27 -2.31
N ALA A 136 9.77 -10.51 -2.22
CA ALA A 136 9.93 -11.50 -3.27
C ALA A 136 9.28 -11.07 -4.60
N ALA A 137 8.10 -10.44 -4.55
CA ALA A 137 7.43 -9.91 -5.72
C ALA A 137 8.23 -8.77 -6.37
N TRP A 138 8.84 -7.90 -5.58
CA TRP A 138 9.66 -6.82 -6.10
C TRP A 138 10.96 -7.34 -6.72
N CYS A 139 11.64 -8.27 -6.06
CA CYS A 139 12.85 -8.91 -6.61
C CYS A 139 12.60 -9.65 -7.94
N GLU A 140 11.39 -10.18 -8.16
CA GLU A 140 11.01 -10.80 -9.44
C GLU A 140 10.87 -9.78 -10.57
N VAL A 141 10.36 -8.59 -10.26
CA VAL A 141 10.13 -7.52 -11.23
C VAL A 141 11.38 -6.69 -11.46
N GLU A 142 12.14 -6.43 -10.42
CA GLU A 142 13.36 -5.62 -10.39
C GLU A 142 14.44 -6.34 -9.57
N PRO A 143 15.24 -7.24 -10.20
CA PRO A 143 16.16 -8.13 -9.48
C PRO A 143 17.23 -7.43 -8.62
N ASN A 144 17.59 -6.19 -8.95
CA ASN A 144 18.54 -5.39 -8.18
C ASN A 144 17.84 -4.24 -7.43
N GLY A 145 16.52 -4.23 -7.41
CA GLY A 145 15.74 -3.24 -6.67
C GLY A 145 15.61 -3.63 -5.19
N GLU A 146 15.36 -2.64 -4.36
CA GLU A 146 15.16 -2.84 -2.93
C GLU A 146 13.77 -2.36 -2.49
N LEU A 147 13.20 -3.03 -1.50
CA LEU A 147 11.99 -2.60 -0.81
C LEU A 147 12.40 -2.19 0.61
N THR A 148 12.25 -0.91 0.91
CA THR A 148 12.78 -0.27 2.12
C THR A 148 11.71 0.49 2.91
N GLU A 149 12.08 1.04 4.05
CA GLU A 149 11.25 1.92 4.89
C GLU A 149 9.88 1.32 5.26
N ILE A 150 9.83 -0.01 5.52
CA ILE A 150 8.56 -0.68 5.80
C ILE A 150 7.98 -0.19 7.13
N LYS A 151 6.74 0.30 7.08
CA LYS A 151 5.96 0.74 8.25
C LYS A 151 4.62 0.01 8.27
N VAL A 152 4.25 -0.50 9.45
CA VAL A 152 3.01 -1.23 9.66
C VAL A 152 2.03 -0.36 10.43
N HIS A 153 0.82 -0.18 9.89
CA HIS A 153 -0.30 0.45 10.56
C HIS A 153 -1.43 -0.55 10.71
N ARG A 154 -2.07 -0.57 11.89
CA ARG A 154 -3.20 -1.45 12.18
C ARG A 154 -4.36 -0.65 12.77
N VAL A 155 -5.53 -0.74 12.14
CA VAL A 155 -6.74 -0.06 12.56
C VAL A 155 -7.85 -1.10 12.71
N GLU A 156 -8.37 -1.26 13.92
CA GLU A 156 -9.40 -2.26 14.24
C GLU A 156 -10.66 -1.55 14.72
N ARG A 157 -11.79 -1.74 14.02
CA ARG A 157 -13.09 -1.15 14.40
C ARG A 157 -13.63 -1.69 15.72
N THR A 158 -13.20 -2.86 16.13
CA THR A 158 -13.57 -3.49 17.40
C THR A 158 -12.91 -2.87 18.62
N ASN A 159 -11.98 -1.96 18.43
CA ASN A 159 -11.29 -1.22 19.49
C ASN A 159 -11.55 0.30 19.36
N PRO A 160 -12.72 0.80 19.76
CA PRO A 160 -13.07 2.21 19.59
C PRO A 160 -12.10 3.16 20.31
N ALA A 161 -11.58 2.78 21.45
CA ALA A 161 -10.69 3.61 22.26
C ALA A 161 -9.35 3.92 21.55
N ALA A 162 -8.90 3.03 20.66
CA ALA A 162 -7.66 3.21 19.91
C ALA A 162 -7.90 3.58 18.43
N PHE A 163 -9.13 3.48 17.94
CA PHE A 163 -9.46 3.64 16.53
C PHE A 163 -9.03 5.02 16.00
N ASP A 164 -9.50 6.10 16.62
CA ASP A 164 -9.28 7.45 16.13
C ASP A 164 -7.79 7.80 16.05
N LYS A 165 -7.02 7.43 17.08
CA LYS A 165 -5.57 7.64 17.11
C LYS A 165 -4.87 6.88 15.99
N ARG A 166 -5.15 5.58 15.85
CA ARG A 166 -4.51 4.73 14.84
C ARG A 166 -4.93 5.10 13.43
N TYR A 167 -6.18 5.51 13.25
CA TYR A 167 -6.64 6.02 11.97
C TYR A 167 -5.97 7.34 11.60
N ALA A 168 -5.77 8.24 12.55
CA ALA A 168 -5.03 9.48 12.33
C ALA A 168 -3.57 9.21 11.92
N GLU A 169 -2.88 8.29 12.62
CA GLU A 169 -1.52 7.87 12.27
C GLU A 169 -1.42 7.28 10.85
N LEU A 170 -2.38 6.43 10.47
CA LEU A 170 -2.47 5.87 9.14
C LEU A 170 -2.71 6.95 8.07
N ARG A 171 -3.64 7.86 8.34
CA ARG A 171 -3.97 8.98 7.45
C ARG A 171 -2.75 9.88 7.24
N ASP A 172 -2.06 10.23 8.32
CA ASP A 172 -0.89 11.11 8.25
C ASP A 172 0.27 10.44 7.49
N ALA A 173 0.43 9.12 7.62
CA ALA A 173 1.37 8.35 6.80
C ALA A 173 0.97 8.32 5.31
N ALA A 174 -0.31 8.15 4.99
CA ALA A 174 -0.79 8.16 3.61
C ALA A 174 -0.64 9.53 2.94
N LEU A 175 -0.78 10.63 3.71
CA LEU A 175 -0.59 12.01 3.22
C LEU A 175 0.87 12.33 2.86
N GLN A 176 1.84 11.47 3.22
CA GLN A 176 3.23 11.60 2.78
C GLN A 176 3.46 11.09 1.35
N ILE A 177 2.47 10.43 0.72
CA ILE A 177 2.56 9.99 -0.67
C ILE A 177 2.26 11.19 -1.56
N ALA A 178 3.24 11.63 -2.33
CA ALA A 178 3.08 12.75 -3.26
C ALA A 178 2.29 12.31 -4.50
N SER A 179 1.45 13.19 -5.05
CA SER A 179 0.65 12.91 -6.26
C SER A 179 0.05 11.50 -6.30
N PRO A 180 -0.77 11.10 -5.30
CA PRO A 180 -1.15 9.72 -5.11
C PRO A 180 -2.06 9.20 -6.24
N VAL A 181 -1.76 7.99 -6.69
CA VAL A 181 -2.64 7.18 -7.54
C VAL A 181 -3.25 6.07 -6.70
N ALA A 182 -4.54 5.82 -6.87
CA ALA A 182 -5.23 4.77 -6.16
C ALA A 182 -5.62 3.62 -7.09
N PHE A 183 -5.43 2.39 -6.61
CA PHE A 183 -5.87 1.18 -7.29
C PHE A 183 -6.53 0.21 -6.30
N ALA A 184 -7.63 -0.41 -6.74
CA ALA A 184 -8.35 -1.42 -5.97
C ALA A 184 -8.84 -2.54 -6.90
N ARG A 185 -8.67 -3.76 -6.47
CA ARG A 185 -9.17 -4.94 -7.16
C ARG A 185 -9.82 -5.90 -6.19
#